data_a0c641a6600e3d7c8a02fad978455de0
#
_entry.id   a0c641a6600e3d7c8a02fad978455de0
#
_cell.length_a   1.000
_cell.length_b   1.000
_cell.length_c   1.000
_cell.angle_alpha   90.00
_cell.angle_beta   90.00
_cell.angle_gamma   90.00
#
_symmetry.space_group_name_H-M   'P 1'
#
loop_
_entity.id
_entity.type
_entity.pdbx_description
1 polymer ?
#
loop_
_entity_poly.entity_id
_entity_poly.type
_entity_poly.pdbx_seq_one_letter_code
_entity_poly.pdbx_strand_id
1 'polypeptide(L)'
;MQFPRAARFLDLRESMDAYGIPPRLQGQFTSCIRFHGVTAPGIFISVFMVDYALELLDAQPGERLYAITETYRCVPDPVQVIAGCTFGNHRLQVVPVGKFALTMNRSSGDAVTEGIRVYVDADKLKKFRIINSWYTHSPEFRSQTMIFPLIDEILSAGRDILSFQHVRVKVPPKQSWESARCNNCGEMVPDSMIEDGICRGCGSMSYYQVM
;
A
#
# COMPACT_ATOMS: atom_id res chain seq x y z
N MET A 1 -4.23 -24.66 2.11
CA MET A 1 -4.04 -25.41 0.85
C MET A 1 -3.07 -24.64 -0.01
N GLN A 2 -1.79 -25.06 -0.08
CA GLN A 2 -0.77 -24.39 -0.90
C GLN A 2 -0.91 -24.94 -2.33
N PHE A 3 -1.24 -24.07 -3.25
CA PHE A 3 -1.27 -24.40 -4.67
C PHE A 3 0.17 -24.37 -5.26
N PRO A 4 0.49 -25.18 -6.27
CA PRO A 4 1.82 -25.21 -6.88
C PRO A 4 2.17 -23.82 -7.46
N ARG A 5 3.30 -23.25 -6.99
CA ARG A 5 3.75 -21.88 -7.35
C ARG A 5 3.94 -21.64 -8.85
N ALA A 6 4.38 -22.64 -9.60
CA ALA A 6 4.78 -22.48 -11.01
C ALA A 6 3.59 -22.36 -11.98
N ALA A 7 2.53 -23.15 -11.83
CA ALA A 7 1.36 -23.11 -12.71
C ALA A 7 0.61 -21.77 -12.66
N ARG A 8 0.60 -21.11 -11.49
CA ARG A 8 -0.09 -19.85 -11.25
C ARG A 8 0.52 -18.62 -11.93
N PHE A 9 1.84 -18.61 -12.12
CA PHE A 9 2.52 -17.47 -12.77
C PHE A 9 2.34 -17.51 -14.30
N LEU A 10 2.18 -18.69 -14.89
CA LEU A 10 1.88 -18.84 -16.31
C LEU A 10 0.47 -18.33 -16.61
N ASP A 11 -0.52 -18.80 -15.84
CA ASP A 11 -1.93 -18.37 -15.99
C ASP A 11 -2.09 -16.85 -15.81
N LEU A 12 -1.39 -16.26 -14.84
CA LEU A 12 -1.47 -14.83 -14.56
C LEU A 12 -0.86 -13.98 -15.69
N ARG A 13 0.24 -14.45 -16.29
CA ARG A 13 0.88 -13.74 -17.40
C ARG A 13 -0.02 -13.78 -18.63
N GLU A 14 -0.61 -14.92 -18.94
CA GLU A 14 -1.56 -15.07 -20.04
C GLU A 14 -2.78 -14.16 -19.86
N SER A 15 -3.33 -14.07 -18.65
CA SER A 15 -4.41 -13.12 -18.33
C SER A 15 -3.96 -11.67 -18.53
N MET A 16 -2.79 -11.29 -18.04
CA MET A 16 -2.28 -9.93 -18.22
C MET A 16 -2.08 -9.58 -19.69
N ASP A 17 -1.57 -10.52 -20.52
CA ASP A 17 -1.40 -10.34 -21.96
C ASP A 17 -2.77 -10.21 -22.65
N ALA A 18 -3.75 -11.02 -22.27
CA ALA A 18 -5.11 -11.00 -22.82
C ALA A 18 -5.83 -9.66 -22.58
N TYR A 19 -5.59 -9.02 -21.44
CA TYR A 19 -6.13 -7.69 -21.11
C TYR A 19 -5.23 -6.54 -21.57
N GLY A 20 -4.17 -6.80 -22.34
CA GLY A 20 -3.29 -5.77 -22.87
C GLY A 20 -2.51 -5.00 -21.81
N ILE A 21 -2.23 -5.61 -20.65
CA ILE A 21 -1.44 -4.99 -19.59
C ILE A 21 0.00 -4.77 -20.10
N PRO A 22 0.52 -3.54 -20.09
CA PRO A 22 1.85 -3.26 -20.62
C PRO A 22 2.95 -4.06 -19.89
N PRO A 23 4.03 -4.49 -20.58
CA PRO A 23 5.11 -5.28 -19.99
C PRO A 23 5.73 -4.66 -18.74
N ARG A 24 5.85 -3.32 -18.69
CA ARG A 24 6.31 -2.58 -17.51
C ARG A 24 5.41 -2.88 -16.30
N LEU A 25 4.11 -2.80 -16.48
CA LEU A 25 3.15 -3.01 -15.42
C LEU A 25 3.07 -4.48 -14.99
N GLN A 26 3.20 -5.42 -15.94
CA GLN A 26 3.33 -6.85 -15.63
C GLN A 26 4.54 -7.15 -14.73
N GLY A 27 5.70 -6.50 -15.00
CA GLY A 27 6.89 -6.57 -14.15
C GLY A 27 6.63 -6.03 -12.74
N GLN A 28 5.88 -4.94 -12.62
CA GLN A 28 5.49 -4.36 -11.33
C GLN A 28 4.55 -5.30 -10.55
N PHE A 29 3.53 -5.89 -11.18
CA PHE A 29 2.69 -6.91 -10.56
C PHE A 29 3.53 -8.07 -9.99
N THR A 30 4.42 -8.61 -10.82
CA THR A 30 5.29 -9.73 -10.42
C THR A 30 6.14 -9.37 -9.21
N SER A 31 6.75 -8.18 -9.22
CA SER A 31 7.60 -7.70 -8.12
C SER A 31 6.80 -7.47 -6.84
N CYS A 32 5.61 -6.87 -6.94
CA CYS A 32 4.74 -6.61 -5.79
C CYS A 32 4.18 -7.90 -5.18
N ILE A 33 3.79 -8.89 -5.99
CA ILE A 33 3.33 -10.19 -5.51
C ILE A 33 4.46 -10.92 -4.77
N ARG A 34 5.68 -10.87 -5.31
CA ARG A 34 6.86 -11.47 -4.64
C ARG A 34 7.16 -10.79 -3.31
N PHE A 35 7.10 -9.47 -3.26
CA PHE A 35 7.33 -8.70 -2.03
C PHE A 35 6.25 -8.98 -1.00
N HIS A 36 4.97 -9.01 -1.40
CA HIS A 36 3.84 -9.29 -0.52
C HIS A 36 3.81 -10.75 0.00
N GLY A 37 4.46 -11.67 -0.71
CA GLY A 37 4.59 -13.08 -0.33
C GLY A 37 3.41 -13.98 -0.74
N VAL A 38 2.27 -13.39 -1.10
CA VAL A 38 1.08 -14.12 -1.57
C VAL A 38 0.40 -13.38 -2.73
N THR A 39 -0.31 -14.13 -3.57
CA THR A 39 -1.14 -13.53 -4.63
C THR A 39 -2.46 -13.06 -4.02
N ALA A 40 -2.56 -11.78 -3.70
CA ALA A 40 -3.74 -11.17 -3.08
C ALA A 40 -4.43 -10.20 -4.05
N PRO A 41 -5.77 -10.22 -4.18
CA PRO A 41 -6.50 -9.30 -5.07
C PRO A 41 -6.20 -7.83 -4.82
N GLY A 42 -6.05 -7.45 -3.55
CA GLY A 42 -5.71 -6.09 -3.15
C GLY A 42 -4.37 -5.60 -3.70
N ILE A 43 -3.39 -6.48 -3.96
CA ILE A 43 -2.12 -6.10 -4.58
C ILE A 43 -2.35 -5.62 -6.03
N PHE A 44 -3.21 -6.31 -6.79
CA PHE A 44 -3.51 -5.91 -8.17
C PHE A 44 -4.15 -4.51 -8.22
N ILE A 45 -5.16 -4.27 -7.39
CA ILE A 45 -5.78 -2.95 -7.29
C ILE A 45 -4.73 -1.90 -6.89
N SER A 46 -3.88 -2.20 -5.92
CA SER A 46 -2.87 -1.27 -5.40
C SER A 46 -1.78 -0.94 -6.44
N VAL A 47 -1.38 -1.89 -7.29
CA VAL A 47 -0.46 -1.63 -8.40
C VAL A 47 -1.08 -0.62 -9.38
N PHE A 48 -2.35 -0.81 -9.77
CA PHE A 48 -3.05 0.16 -10.61
C PHE A 48 -3.18 1.53 -9.94
N MET A 49 -3.41 1.57 -8.62
CA MET A 49 -3.49 2.83 -7.87
C MET A 49 -2.17 3.59 -7.89
N VAL A 50 -1.04 2.91 -7.65
CA VAL A 50 0.29 3.54 -7.66
C VAL A 50 0.65 4.01 -9.07
N ASP A 51 0.44 3.16 -10.07
CA ASP A 51 0.66 3.51 -11.48
C ASP A 51 -0.15 4.74 -11.90
N TYR A 52 -1.42 4.81 -11.50
CA TYR A 52 -2.29 5.94 -11.79
C TYR A 52 -1.85 7.21 -11.05
N ALA A 53 -1.47 7.11 -9.79
CA ALA A 53 -0.98 8.26 -9.02
C ALA A 53 0.32 8.83 -9.59
N LEU A 54 1.25 7.97 -10.04
CA LEU A 54 2.50 8.38 -10.68
C LEU A 54 2.23 9.11 -12.00
N GLU A 55 1.30 8.61 -12.81
CA GLU A 55 0.91 9.26 -14.07
C GLU A 55 0.27 10.63 -13.82
N LEU A 56 -0.71 10.72 -12.89
CA LEU A 56 -1.37 11.98 -12.55
C LEU A 56 -0.42 13.03 -11.96
N LEU A 57 0.65 12.59 -11.31
CA LEU A 57 1.72 13.46 -10.83
C LEU A 57 2.72 13.84 -11.93
N ASP A 58 2.66 13.22 -13.11
CA ASP A 58 3.73 13.28 -14.10
C ASP A 58 5.11 13.00 -13.47
N ALA A 59 5.17 11.93 -12.68
CA ALA A 59 6.33 11.59 -11.89
C ALA A 59 7.44 11.01 -12.75
N GLN A 60 8.66 11.54 -12.61
CA GLN A 60 9.81 11.06 -13.38
C GLN A 60 10.49 9.87 -12.70
N PRO A 61 11.11 8.95 -13.47
CA PRO A 61 11.87 7.85 -12.90
C PRO A 61 12.93 8.32 -11.90
N GLY A 62 12.92 7.77 -10.67
CA GLY A 62 13.86 8.15 -9.61
C GLY A 62 13.50 9.42 -8.85
N GLU A 63 12.39 10.07 -9.18
CA GLU A 63 11.92 11.25 -8.47
C GLU A 63 11.63 10.96 -6.99
N ARG A 64 11.99 11.89 -6.13
CA ARG A 64 11.76 11.76 -4.68
C ARG A 64 10.32 12.11 -4.33
N LEU A 65 9.51 11.08 -4.13
CA LEU A 65 8.11 11.19 -3.73
C LEU A 65 7.91 10.79 -2.27
N TYR A 66 6.77 11.19 -1.73
CA TYR A 66 6.23 10.77 -0.44
C TYR A 66 4.84 10.18 -0.65
N ALA A 67 4.47 9.23 0.20
CA ALA A 67 3.19 8.55 0.10
C ALA A 67 2.52 8.39 1.48
N ILE A 68 1.21 8.48 1.50
CA ILE A 68 0.36 8.18 2.64
C ILE A 68 -0.64 7.13 2.19
N THR A 69 -0.72 6.00 2.89
CA THR A 69 -1.77 5.00 2.67
C THR A 69 -2.79 5.04 3.80
N GLU A 70 -4.07 4.81 3.50
CA GLU A 70 -5.15 4.89 4.47
C GLU A 70 -5.50 3.52 5.09
N THR A 71 -4.68 2.51 4.79
CA THR A 71 -4.75 1.15 5.31
C THR A 71 -3.36 0.53 5.42
N TYR A 72 -3.19 -0.43 6.34
CA TYR A 72 -2.02 -1.30 6.39
C TYR A 72 -2.08 -2.47 5.39
N ARG A 73 -3.25 -2.75 4.79
CA ARG A 73 -3.45 -3.91 3.92
C ARG A 73 -3.06 -3.60 2.48
N CYS A 74 -2.29 -4.46 1.85
CA CYS A 74 -1.93 -4.49 0.43
C CYS A 74 -1.35 -3.17 -0.13
N VAL A 75 -1.98 -2.02 0.08
CA VAL A 75 -1.60 -0.73 -0.55
C VAL A 75 -0.16 -0.29 -0.25
N PRO A 76 0.39 -0.45 0.98
CA PRO A 76 1.76 -0.05 1.28
C PRO A 76 2.82 -0.78 0.45
N ASP A 77 2.58 -2.02 0.06
CA ASP A 77 3.59 -2.85 -0.60
C ASP A 77 3.92 -2.37 -2.01
N PRO A 78 2.95 -2.17 -2.94
CA PRO A 78 3.23 -1.55 -4.23
C PRO A 78 3.81 -0.14 -4.14
N VAL A 79 3.44 0.65 -3.13
CA VAL A 79 4.04 1.96 -2.88
C VAL A 79 5.54 1.84 -2.60
N GLN A 80 5.93 0.85 -1.79
CA GLN A 80 7.35 0.60 -1.50
C GLN A 80 8.12 0.09 -2.72
N VAL A 81 7.54 -0.87 -3.44
CA VAL A 81 8.18 -1.55 -4.58
C VAL A 81 8.29 -0.66 -5.80
N ILE A 82 7.24 0.09 -6.13
CA ILE A 82 7.14 0.85 -7.39
C ILE A 82 7.64 2.28 -7.21
N ALA A 83 7.18 2.97 -6.16
CA ALA A 83 7.50 4.38 -5.94
C ALA A 83 8.73 4.59 -5.04
N GLY A 84 9.28 3.51 -4.44
CA GLY A 84 10.42 3.59 -3.54
C GLY A 84 10.16 4.41 -2.28
N CYS A 85 8.88 4.65 -1.94
CA CYS A 85 8.47 5.26 -0.67
C CYS A 85 8.35 4.15 0.36
N THR A 86 9.34 4.00 1.26
CA THR A 86 9.37 2.91 2.24
C THR A 86 9.24 3.46 3.66
N PHE A 87 8.88 2.58 4.59
CA PHE A 87 8.93 2.92 6.03
C PHE A 87 10.34 3.28 6.46
N GLY A 88 11.35 2.49 6.03
CA GLY A 88 12.74 2.68 6.44
C GLY A 88 13.38 3.99 5.93
N ASN A 89 12.92 4.53 4.81
CA ASN A 89 13.39 5.82 4.30
C ASN A 89 12.48 7.01 4.69
N HIS A 90 11.52 6.78 5.58
CA HIS A 90 10.56 7.77 6.10
C HIS A 90 9.73 8.49 5.02
N ARG A 91 9.53 7.86 3.85
CA ARG A 91 8.73 8.42 2.76
C ARG A 91 7.36 7.77 2.60
N LEU A 92 7.08 6.75 3.41
CA LEU A 92 5.76 6.12 3.52
C LEU A 92 5.22 6.30 4.93
N GLN A 93 4.00 6.82 5.01
CA GLN A 93 3.21 6.92 6.24
C GLN A 93 1.91 6.11 6.07
N VAL A 94 1.45 5.47 7.14
CA VAL A 94 0.11 4.89 7.20
C VAL A 94 -0.76 5.71 8.14
N VAL A 95 -1.91 6.16 7.65
CA VAL A 95 -2.99 6.75 8.44
C VAL A 95 -4.15 5.75 8.43
N PRO A 96 -4.28 4.87 9.43
CA PRO A 96 -5.11 3.67 9.35
C PRO A 96 -6.59 3.97 9.60
N VAL A 97 -7.22 4.66 8.66
CA VAL A 97 -8.67 4.96 8.70
C VAL A 97 -9.52 3.91 7.98
N GLY A 98 -8.90 2.82 7.51
CA GLY A 98 -9.60 1.67 6.91
C GLY A 98 -10.04 1.85 5.46
N LYS A 99 -9.66 2.93 4.80
CA LYS A 99 -10.00 3.16 3.39
C LYS A 99 -8.94 2.56 2.46
N PHE A 100 -9.37 1.99 1.35
CA PHE A 100 -8.47 1.50 0.31
C PHE A 100 -8.09 2.68 -0.60
N ALA A 101 -7.12 3.47 -0.10
CA ALA A 101 -6.70 4.72 -0.71
C ALA A 101 -5.21 4.99 -0.45
N LEU A 102 -4.60 5.72 -1.37
CA LEU A 102 -3.26 6.25 -1.23
C LEU A 102 -3.21 7.71 -1.68
N THR A 103 -2.35 8.49 -1.05
CA THR A 103 -2.00 9.85 -1.48
C THR A 103 -0.52 9.90 -1.76
N MET A 104 -0.13 10.52 -2.88
CA MET A 104 1.27 10.73 -3.25
C MET A 104 1.52 12.22 -3.51
N ASN A 105 2.69 12.69 -3.11
CA ASN A 105 3.11 14.08 -3.28
C ASN A 105 4.64 14.19 -3.45
N ARG A 106 5.08 15.33 -3.98
CA ARG A 106 6.49 15.72 -4.03
C ARG A 106 6.99 16.20 -2.68
N SER A 107 8.31 16.21 -2.51
CA SER A 107 8.93 16.86 -1.35
C SER A 107 8.62 18.35 -1.33
N SER A 108 8.31 18.88 -0.15
CA SER A 108 8.13 20.32 0.05
C SER A 108 8.87 20.80 1.28
N GLY A 109 9.32 22.06 1.24
CA GLY A 109 9.81 22.79 2.43
C GLY A 109 8.69 23.46 3.23
N ASP A 110 7.48 23.53 2.66
CA ASP A 110 6.32 24.16 3.26
C ASP A 110 5.53 23.19 4.16
N ALA A 111 4.71 23.74 5.05
CA ALA A 111 3.85 22.96 5.93
C ALA A 111 2.72 22.21 5.18
N VAL A 112 2.47 22.57 3.92
CA VAL A 112 1.45 21.97 3.06
C VAL A 112 2.02 21.84 1.65
N THR A 113 1.70 20.75 0.97
CA THR A 113 2.05 20.51 -0.43
C THR A 113 0.84 20.00 -1.21
N GLU A 114 0.87 20.14 -2.53
CA GLU A 114 -0.11 19.52 -3.41
C GLU A 114 0.21 18.04 -3.61
N GLY A 115 -0.85 17.24 -3.76
CA GLY A 115 -0.73 15.80 -3.99
C GLY A 115 -1.93 15.24 -4.73
N ILE A 116 -1.80 13.99 -5.14
CA ILE A 116 -2.84 13.19 -5.76
C ILE A 116 -3.27 12.10 -4.80
N ARG A 117 -4.56 12.02 -4.50
CA ARG A 117 -5.17 10.94 -3.76
C ARG A 117 -5.95 10.04 -4.71
N VAL A 118 -5.58 8.75 -4.79
CA VAL A 118 -6.27 7.72 -5.57
C VAL A 118 -6.98 6.77 -4.59
N TYR A 119 -8.21 6.40 -4.91
CA TYR A 119 -9.01 5.52 -4.04
C TYR A 119 -9.93 4.62 -4.85
N VAL A 120 -10.33 3.51 -4.24
CA VAL A 120 -11.37 2.63 -4.81
C VAL A 120 -12.73 3.29 -4.67
N ASP A 121 -13.41 3.47 -5.80
CA ASP A 121 -14.68 4.17 -5.88
C ASP A 121 -15.85 3.17 -5.75
N ALA A 122 -16.61 3.28 -4.67
CA ALA A 122 -17.71 2.37 -4.38
C ALA A 122 -18.85 2.39 -5.41
N ASP A 123 -19.08 3.53 -6.08
CA ASP A 123 -20.10 3.61 -7.14
C ASP A 123 -19.64 2.95 -8.43
N LYS A 124 -18.36 3.10 -8.77
CA LYS A 124 -17.75 2.41 -9.90
C LYS A 124 -17.71 0.89 -9.71
N LEU A 125 -17.46 0.42 -8.48
CA LEU A 125 -17.45 -1.01 -8.16
C LEU A 125 -18.76 -1.73 -8.50
N LYS A 126 -19.89 -1.04 -8.47
CA LYS A 126 -21.22 -1.63 -8.78
C LYS A 126 -21.29 -2.24 -10.17
N LYS A 127 -20.43 -1.84 -11.10
CA LYS A 127 -20.33 -2.39 -12.46
C LYS A 127 -19.60 -3.74 -12.52
N PHE A 128 -18.84 -4.08 -11.46
CA PHE A 128 -17.94 -5.23 -11.40
C PHE A 128 -18.42 -6.16 -10.28
N ARG A 129 -19.18 -7.17 -10.65
CA ARG A 129 -19.92 -7.98 -9.68
C ARG A 129 -19.03 -8.72 -8.69
N ILE A 130 -17.92 -9.30 -9.15
CA ILE A 130 -17.06 -10.12 -8.31
C ILE A 130 -16.22 -9.22 -7.41
N ILE A 131 -15.66 -8.13 -7.96
CA ILE A 131 -14.89 -7.14 -7.18
C ILE A 131 -15.79 -6.51 -6.11
N ASN A 132 -17.00 -6.10 -6.47
CA ASN A 132 -17.94 -5.51 -5.54
C ASN A 132 -18.29 -6.47 -4.40
N SER A 133 -18.60 -7.74 -4.73
CA SER A 133 -18.92 -8.78 -3.75
C SER A 133 -17.76 -9.04 -2.77
N TRP A 134 -16.53 -9.08 -3.28
CA TRP A 134 -15.33 -9.22 -2.46
C TRP A 134 -15.08 -7.99 -1.58
N TYR A 135 -15.15 -6.81 -2.16
CA TYR A 135 -14.84 -5.55 -1.48
C TYR A 135 -15.83 -5.22 -0.37
N THR A 136 -17.11 -5.53 -0.58
CA THR A 136 -18.17 -5.32 0.40
C THR A 136 -18.32 -6.47 1.40
N HIS A 137 -17.45 -7.48 1.35
CA HIS A 137 -17.55 -8.69 2.17
C HIS A 137 -18.90 -9.40 2.06
N SER A 138 -19.49 -9.41 0.84
CA SER A 138 -20.76 -10.08 0.59
C SER A 138 -20.68 -11.57 0.95
N PRO A 139 -21.72 -12.14 1.59
CA PRO A 139 -21.78 -13.58 1.88
C PRO A 139 -21.81 -14.45 0.61
N GLU A 140 -22.05 -13.87 -0.56
CA GLU A 140 -21.99 -14.57 -1.85
C GLU A 140 -20.55 -14.84 -2.32
N PHE A 141 -19.55 -14.07 -1.83
CA PHE A 141 -18.17 -14.27 -2.22
C PHE A 141 -17.59 -15.53 -1.57
N ARG A 142 -17.06 -16.43 -2.38
CA ARG A 142 -16.39 -17.69 -1.96
C ARG A 142 -14.93 -17.67 -2.40
N SER A 143 -14.02 -17.40 -1.46
CA SER A 143 -12.59 -17.28 -1.74
C SER A 143 -11.99 -18.54 -2.36
N GLN A 144 -12.50 -19.72 -2.02
CA GLN A 144 -12.01 -21.01 -2.54
C GLN A 144 -12.16 -21.14 -4.06
N THR A 145 -13.20 -20.55 -4.62
CA THR A 145 -13.57 -20.71 -6.05
C THR A 145 -13.52 -19.40 -6.82
N MET A 146 -13.61 -18.25 -6.16
CA MET A 146 -13.77 -16.96 -6.81
C MET A 146 -12.49 -16.11 -6.85
N ILE A 147 -11.37 -16.57 -6.25
CA ILE A 147 -10.16 -15.75 -6.20
C ILE A 147 -9.55 -15.49 -7.58
N PHE A 148 -9.53 -16.48 -8.47
CA PHE A 148 -9.02 -16.32 -9.84
C PHE A 148 -9.97 -15.48 -10.70
N PRO A 149 -11.29 -15.77 -10.76
CA PRO A 149 -12.25 -14.87 -11.40
C PRO A 149 -12.20 -13.43 -10.88
N LEU A 150 -11.92 -13.23 -9.60
CA LEU A 150 -11.75 -11.89 -9.02
C LEU A 150 -10.51 -11.19 -9.57
N ILE A 151 -9.35 -11.86 -9.60
CA ILE A 151 -8.13 -11.29 -10.16
C ILE A 151 -8.32 -10.96 -11.63
N ASP A 152 -8.97 -11.86 -12.37
CA ASP A 152 -9.28 -11.68 -13.78
C ASP A 152 -10.19 -10.46 -14.02
N GLU A 153 -11.25 -10.30 -13.21
CA GLU A 153 -12.12 -9.12 -13.28
C GLU A 153 -11.36 -7.83 -12.88
N ILE A 154 -10.42 -7.88 -11.91
CA ILE A 154 -9.58 -6.73 -11.55
C ILE A 154 -8.64 -6.34 -12.72
N LEU A 155 -8.01 -7.31 -13.38
CA LEU A 155 -7.15 -7.03 -14.53
C LEU A 155 -7.96 -6.45 -15.71
N SER A 156 -9.16 -6.96 -15.94
CA SER A 156 -10.10 -6.43 -16.94
C SER A 156 -10.57 -5.02 -16.60
N ALA A 157 -10.89 -4.75 -15.33
CA ALA A 157 -11.38 -3.45 -14.86
C ALA A 157 -10.29 -2.39 -14.85
N GLY A 158 -9.05 -2.79 -14.55
CA GLY A 158 -7.93 -1.87 -14.48
C GLY A 158 -8.18 -0.67 -13.58
N ARG A 159 -8.12 0.53 -14.13
CA ARG A 159 -8.35 1.79 -13.42
C ARG A 159 -9.84 2.22 -13.35
N ASP A 160 -10.74 1.50 -14.00
CA ASP A 160 -12.17 1.86 -14.06
C ASP A 160 -12.87 1.80 -12.70
N ILE A 161 -12.28 1.08 -11.74
CA ILE A 161 -12.74 1.03 -10.34
C ILE A 161 -12.16 2.13 -9.46
N LEU A 162 -11.28 2.97 -10.01
CA LEU A 162 -10.56 4.01 -9.27
C LEU A 162 -11.11 5.40 -9.55
N SER A 163 -11.04 6.25 -8.56
CA SER A 163 -11.19 7.71 -8.69
C SER A 163 -10.01 8.42 -8.03
N PHE A 164 -9.82 9.69 -8.38
CA PHE A 164 -8.75 10.49 -7.80
C PHE A 164 -9.23 11.88 -7.38
N GLN A 165 -8.44 12.52 -6.54
CA GLN A 165 -8.65 13.89 -6.04
C GLN A 165 -7.31 14.64 -6.04
N HIS A 166 -7.33 15.90 -6.43
CA HIS A 166 -6.25 16.83 -6.08
C HIS A 166 -6.42 17.23 -4.63
N VAL A 167 -5.39 17.09 -3.84
CA VAL A 167 -5.46 17.31 -2.38
C VAL A 167 -4.31 18.19 -1.90
N ARG A 168 -4.53 18.87 -0.77
CA ARG A 168 -3.47 19.50 0.00
C ARG A 168 -3.05 18.59 1.14
N VAL A 169 -1.79 18.19 1.13
CA VAL A 169 -1.19 17.26 2.08
C VAL A 169 -0.43 18.06 3.14
N LYS A 170 -0.72 17.79 4.41
CA LYS A 170 0.07 18.34 5.52
C LYS A 170 1.43 17.66 5.56
N VAL A 171 2.49 18.45 5.50
CA VAL A 171 3.87 17.96 5.61
C VAL A 171 4.25 18.00 7.08
N PRO A 172 4.55 16.86 7.71
CA PRO A 172 4.99 16.86 9.10
C PRO A 172 6.33 17.62 9.21
N PRO A 173 6.52 18.42 10.26
CA PRO A 173 7.79 19.10 10.49
C PRO A 173 8.91 18.07 10.62
N LYS A 174 10.11 18.44 10.19
CA LYS A 174 11.29 17.62 10.45
C LYS A 174 11.46 17.49 11.96
N GLN A 175 11.36 16.28 12.47
CA GLN A 175 11.65 15.99 13.86
C GLN A 175 13.15 15.86 14.03
N SER A 176 13.74 16.74 14.86
CA SER A 176 15.01 16.47 15.53
C SER A 176 14.69 15.68 16.80
N TRP A 177 15.44 14.66 17.08
CA TRP A 177 15.31 13.89 18.32
C TRP A 177 16.69 13.67 18.93
N GLU A 178 16.74 13.63 20.25
CA GLU A 178 17.90 13.22 21.02
C GLU A 178 17.75 11.78 21.46
N SER A 179 18.87 11.10 21.72
CA SER A 179 18.84 9.75 22.24
C SER A 179 18.78 9.76 23.76
N ALA A 180 17.85 9.00 24.30
CA ALA A 180 17.71 8.77 25.73
C ALA A 180 17.85 7.29 26.08
N ARG A 181 18.39 6.99 27.27
CA ARG A 181 18.56 5.62 27.75
C ARG A 181 17.35 5.20 28.59
N CYS A 182 16.78 4.06 28.28
CA CYS A 182 15.72 3.45 29.07
C CYS A 182 16.26 2.94 30.41
N ASN A 183 15.61 3.30 31.51
CA ASN A 183 16.01 2.85 32.86
C ASN A 183 15.74 1.36 33.11
N ASN A 184 14.83 0.76 32.35
CA ASN A 184 14.47 -0.65 32.51
C ASN A 184 15.37 -1.59 31.67
N CYS A 185 15.43 -1.43 30.34
CA CYS A 185 16.20 -2.31 29.47
C CYS A 185 17.62 -1.81 29.18
N GLY A 186 17.93 -0.54 29.47
CA GLY A 186 19.22 0.08 29.17
C GLY A 186 19.45 0.45 27.72
N GLU A 187 18.49 0.20 26.83
CA GLU A 187 18.61 0.51 25.42
C GLU A 187 18.45 2.01 25.14
N MET A 188 19.11 2.47 24.06
CA MET A 188 19.00 3.85 23.58
C MET A 188 17.83 3.95 22.60
N VAL A 189 16.95 4.90 22.86
CA VAL A 189 15.79 5.20 22.01
C VAL A 189 15.67 6.71 21.80
N PRO A 190 14.89 7.21 20.82
CA PRO A 190 14.53 8.61 20.78
C PRO A 190 13.90 9.06 22.12
N ASP A 191 14.26 10.23 22.58
CA ASP A 191 13.76 10.83 23.83
C ASP A 191 12.22 10.90 23.87
N SER A 192 11.58 11.18 22.73
CA SER A 192 10.13 11.16 22.54
C SER A 192 9.45 9.79 22.74
N MET A 193 10.26 8.71 22.83
CA MET A 193 9.79 7.35 23.10
C MET A 193 10.01 6.92 24.56
N ILE A 194 10.44 7.85 25.44
CA ILE A 194 10.56 7.64 26.88
C ILE A 194 9.35 8.25 27.59
N GLU A 195 8.73 7.48 28.46
CA GLU A 195 7.64 7.87 29.35
C GLU A 195 8.06 7.50 30.77
N ASP A 196 8.17 8.49 31.68
CA ASP A 196 8.62 8.30 33.08
C ASP A 196 9.96 7.54 33.22
N GLY A 197 10.91 7.81 32.29
CA GLY A 197 12.23 7.17 32.29
C GLY A 197 12.25 5.75 31.66
N ILE A 198 11.14 5.25 31.19
CA ILE A 198 10.98 3.90 30.60
C ILE A 198 10.57 4.04 29.12
N CYS A 199 11.21 3.27 28.24
CA CYS A 199 10.82 3.27 26.83
C CYS A 199 9.45 2.60 26.63
N ARG A 200 8.72 3.02 25.59
CA ARG A 200 7.41 2.43 25.25
C ARG A 200 7.45 0.93 25.09
N GLY A 201 8.54 0.36 24.59
CA GLY A 201 8.72 -1.09 24.47
C GLY A 201 8.77 -1.83 25.80
N CYS A 202 9.22 -1.18 26.87
CA CYS A 202 9.18 -1.73 28.24
C CYS A 202 7.89 -1.38 28.99
N GLY A 203 7.16 -0.38 28.52
CA GLY A 203 5.93 0.15 29.14
C GLY A 203 4.68 -0.11 28.28
N SER A 204 4.08 0.97 27.79
CA SER A 204 2.75 0.98 27.15
C SER A 204 2.64 0.14 25.86
N MET A 205 3.76 -0.15 25.18
CA MET A 205 3.80 -0.93 23.94
C MET A 205 4.58 -2.25 24.08
N SER A 206 4.71 -2.78 25.29
CA SER A 206 5.38 -4.06 25.52
C SER A 206 4.65 -5.21 24.80
N TYR A 207 5.37 -5.98 23.99
CA TYR A 207 4.85 -7.12 23.21
C TYR A 207 5.63 -8.41 23.47
N TYR A 208 6.62 -8.39 24.36
CA TYR A 208 7.41 -9.55 24.73
C TYR A 208 7.72 -9.55 26.25
N GLN A 209 8.10 -10.70 26.75
CA GLN A 209 8.62 -10.89 28.10
C GLN A 209 9.96 -11.60 28.00
N VAL A 210 10.97 -11.05 28.66
CA VAL A 210 12.29 -11.69 28.75
C VAL A 210 12.16 -12.91 29.67
N MET A 211 12.65 -14.06 29.19
CA MET A 211 12.67 -15.32 29.94
C MET A 211 13.96 -15.45 30.74
#